data_81a84e1cda50b625c9bb9719f89c1d21
#
_entry.id   81a84e1cda50b625c9bb9719f89c1d21
#
_cell.length_a   1.000
_cell.length_b   1.000
_cell.length_c   1.000
_cell.angle_alpha   90.00
_cell.angle_beta   90.00
_cell.angle_gamma   90.00
#
_symmetry.space_group_name_H-M   'P 1'
#
loop_
_entity.id
_entity.type
_entity.pdbx_description
1 polymer ?
#
loop_
_entity_poly.entity_id
_entity_poly.type
_entity_poly.pdbx_seq_one_letter_code
_entity_poly.pdbx_strand_id
1 'polypeptide(L)'
;MSAHPANPGPFHAADVLAAAARWLLAAVFIYMGATKAWHPEDFLKLVRQYGVVQPLLLNLVAATLPWFEIICGLLLLAGVAVRGTALLLVAMLIPFSAMVVLRALELRGAGGLPFCAIAFDCGCGTGVVPVCRKLVENTVLVCLSAWLVCARRPRLCVRPTLIAPSAPE
;
A
#
# COMPACT_ATOMS: atom_id res chain seq x y z
N MET A 1 -40.28 -11.50 -18.25
CA MET A 1 -39.54 -12.41 -17.36
C MET A 1 -38.88 -11.56 -16.29
N SER A 2 -39.50 -11.53 -15.08
CA SER A 2 -39.02 -10.69 -13.98
C SER A 2 -37.78 -11.34 -13.35
N ALA A 3 -36.61 -10.71 -13.51
CA ALA A 3 -35.42 -11.12 -12.80
C ALA A 3 -35.65 -10.92 -11.27
N HIS A 4 -35.79 -11.98 -10.54
CA HIS A 4 -35.87 -11.98 -9.09
C HIS A 4 -34.53 -11.43 -8.55
N PRO A 5 -34.51 -10.37 -7.73
CA PRO A 5 -33.28 -9.94 -7.08
C PRO A 5 -32.83 -11.09 -6.17
N ALA A 6 -31.63 -11.61 -6.45
CA ALA A 6 -31.02 -12.66 -5.64
C ALA A 6 -30.90 -12.15 -4.20
N ASN A 7 -31.62 -12.79 -3.29
CA ASN A 7 -31.60 -12.50 -1.86
C ASN A 7 -30.14 -12.55 -1.37
N PRO A 8 -29.59 -11.47 -0.83
CA PRO A 8 -28.23 -11.49 -0.30
C PRO A 8 -28.22 -12.40 0.93
N GLY A 9 -27.64 -13.60 0.78
CA GLY A 9 -27.48 -14.54 1.90
C GLY A 9 -26.78 -13.89 3.12
N PRO A 10 -26.76 -14.56 4.28
CA PRO A 10 -26.26 -13.98 5.52
C PRO A 10 -24.83 -13.44 5.39
N PHE A 11 -24.55 -12.33 6.08
CA PHE A 11 -23.20 -11.76 6.18
C PHE A 11 -22.28 -12.78 6.85
N HIS A 12 -21.22 -13.16 6.17
CA HIS A 12 -20.21 -14.06 6.73
C HIS A 12 -19.14 -13.23 7.46
N ALA A 13 -18.54 -13.78 8.51
CA ALA A 13 -17.41 -13.16 9.22
C ALA A 13 -16.26 -12.73 8.28
N ALA A 14 -16.07 -13.47 7.19
CA ALA A 14 -15.09 -13.13 6.15
C ALA A 14 -15.39 -11.80 5.44
N ASP A 15 -16.67 -11.43 5.26
CA ASP A 15 -17.05 -10.16 4.62
C ASP A 15 -16.71 -8.97 5.53
N VAL A 16 -16.95 -9.13 6.84
CA VAL A 16 -16.62 -8.11 7.85
C VAL A 16 -15.11 -7.95 7.96
N LEU A 17 -14.39 -9.07 7.98
CA LEU A 17 -12.92 -9.05 8.07
C LEU A 17 -12.28 -8.40 6.82
N ALA A 18 -12.81 -8.70 5.63
CA ALA A 18 -12.37 -8.07 4.40
C ALA A 18 -12.64 -6.56 4.38
N ALA A 19 -13.78 -6.11 4.91
CA ALA A 19 -14.09 -4.70 5.05
C ALA A 19 -13.14 -4.01 6.06
N ALA A 20 -12.88 -4.64 7.19
CA ALA A 20 -11.95 -4.13 8.21
C ALA A 20 -10.52 -4.00 7.66
N ALA A 21 -10.01 -5.03 6.98
CA ALA A 21 -8.69 -5.00 6.35
C ALA A 21 -8.60 -3.89 5.28
N ARG A 22 -9.66 -3.71 4.49
CA ARG A 22 -9.74 -2.65 3.49
C ARG A 22 -9.69 -1.26 4.12
N TRP A 23 -10.44 -1.02 5.18
CA TRP A 23 -10.43 0.27 5.87
C TRP A 23 -9.12 0.53 6.60
N LEU A 24 -8.51 -0.49 7.18
CA LEU A 24 -7.18 -0.39 7.77
C LEU A 24 -6.14 0.02 6.72
N LEU A 25 -6.09 -0.68 5.58
CA LEU A 25 -5.20 -0.32 4.47
C LEU A 25 -5.48 1.09 3.97
N ALA A 26 -6.76 1.47 3.79
CA ALA A 26 -7.14 2.81 3.38
C ALA A 26 -6.61 3.87 4.34
N ALA A 27 -6.81 3.71 5.64
CA ALA A 27 -6.35 4.66 6.65
C ALA A 27 -4.81 4.79 6.66
N VAL A 28 -4.09 3.66 6.59
CA VAL A 28 -2.62 3.64 6.57
C VAL A 28 -2.09 4.36 5.33
N PHE A 29 -2.61 4.07 4.13
CA PHE A 29 -2.10 4.67 2.90
C PHE A 29 -2.48 6.14 2.75
N ILE A 30 -3.68 6.56 3.20
CA ILE A 30 -4.05 7.98 3.27
C ILE A 30 -3.11 8.72 4.23
N TYR A 31 -2.84 8.16 5.41
CA TYR A 31 -1.93 8.76 6.38
C TYR A 31 -0.51 8.89 5.82
N MET A 32 0.04 7.81 5.25
CA MET A 32 1.40 7.80 4.67
C MET A 32 1.54 8.78 3.50
N GLY A 33 0.55 8.83 2.61
CA GLY A 33 0.53 9.77 1.50
C GLY A 33 0.40 11.21 1.97
N ALA A 34 -0.48 11.48 2.94
CA ALA A 34 -0.70 12.82 3.49
C ALA A 34 0.56 13.36 4.19
N THR A 35 1.25 12.56 4.99
CA THR A 35 2.50 12.98 5.66
C THR A 35 3.59 13.35 4.67
N LYS A 36 3.76 12.58 3.58
CA LYS A 36 4.71 12.88 2.50
C LYS A 36 4.31 14.13 1.70
N ALA A 37 3.01 14.29 1.41
CA ALA A 37 2.49 15.45 0.69
C ALA A 37 2.65 16.74 1.51
N TRP A 38 2.58 16.65 2.84
CA TRP A 38 2.76 17.80 3.73
C TRP A 38 4.21 18.26 3.86
N HIS A 39 5.17 17.31 3.75
CA HIS A 39 6.61 17.57 3.85
C HIS A 39 7.36 17.03 2.60
N PRO A 40 7.12 17.59 1.40
CA PRO A 40 7.66 17.03 0.16
C PRO A 40 9.19 17.14 0.07
N GLU A 41 9.79 18.18 0.67
CA GLU A 41 11.24 18.37 0.67
C GLU A 41 11.96 17.31 1.50
N ASP A 42 11.40 16.95 2.65
CA ASP A 42 12.00 15.92 3.50
C ASP A 42 11.86 14.55 2.86
N PHE A 43 10.72 14.27 2.25
CA PHE A 43 10.53 13.05 1.48
C PHE A 43 11.51 12.96 0.30
N LEU A 44 11.74 14.05 -0.44
CA LEU A 44 12.71 14.10 -1.53
C LEU A 44 14.13 13.85 -1.04
N LYS A 45 14.54 14.45 0.10
CA LYS A 45 15.85 14.20 0.72
C LYS A 45 16.04 12.72 1.06
N LEU A 46 15.01 12.09 1.63
CA LEU A 46 15.03 10.68 1.99
C LEU A 46 15.16 9.77 0.76
N VAL A 47 14.39 10.01 -0.29
CA VAL A 47 14.47 9.23 -1.53
C VAL A 47 15.85 9.35 -2.18
N ARG A 48 16.47 10.53 -2.12
CA ARG A 48 17.86 10.75 -2.62
C ARG A 48 18.91 9.92 -1.88
N GLN A 49 18.71 9.63 -0.60
CA GLN A 49 19.65 8.82 0.20
C GLN A 49 19.74 7.36 -0.29
N TYR A 50 18.74 6.88 -1.01
CA TYR A 50 18.75 5.51 -1.56
C TYR A 50 19.72 5.33 -2.74
N GLY A 51 20.13 6.42 -3.44
CA GLY A 51 21.21 6.41 -4.45
C GLY A 51 21.00 5.56 -5.70
N VAL A 52 19.86 4.86 -5.80
CA VAL A 52 19.64 3.77 -6.76
C VAL A 52 19.03 4.25 -8.08
N VAL A 53 18.53 5.50 -8.14
CA VAL A 53 17.69 5.97 -9.25
C VAL A 53 18.23 7.28 -9.83
N GLN A 54 18.12 7.45 -11.16
CA GLN A 54 18.47 8.70 -11.82
C GLN A 54 17.70 9.89 -11.21
N PRO A 55 18.32 11.08 -11.10
CA PRO A 55 17.73 12.25 -10.43
C PRO A 55 16.35 12.66 -10.97
N LEU A 56 16.12 12.50 -12.28
CA LEU A 56 14.85 12.84 -12.92
C LEU A 56 13.72 11.90 -12.45
N LEU A 57 13.98 10.59 -12.48
CA LEU A 57 13.00 9.57 -12.07
C LEU A 57 12.71 9.69 -10.57
N LEU A 58 13.73 10.01 -9.78
CA LEU A 58 13.64 10.22 -8.34
C LEU A 58 12.71 11.39 -8.00
N ASN A 59 12.86 12.53 -8.68
CA ASN A 59 11.99 13.69 -8.50
C ASN A 59 10.56 13.37 -8.92
N LEU A 60 10.35 12.61 -10.00
CA LEU A 60 9.04 12.19 -10.46
C LEU A 60 8.36 11.28 -9.43
N VAL A 61 9.07 10.29 -8.91
CA VAL A 61 8.55 9.40 -7.85
C VAL A 61 8.21 10.20 -6.59
N ALA A 62 9.11 11.09 -6.16
CA ALA A 62 8.87 11.91 -4.97
C ALA A 62 7.63 12.82 -5.12
N ALA A 63 7.37 13.33 -6.31
CA ALA A 63 6.23 14.19 -6.58
C ALA A 63 4.90 13.42 -6.74
N THR A 64 4.94 12.21 -7.31
CA THR A 64 3.71 11.46 -7.66
C THR A 64 3.29 10.44 -6.61
N LEU A 65 4.25 9.83 -5.91
CA LEU A 65 4.01 8.74 -4.96
C LEU A 65 3.03 9.11 -3.84
N PRO A 66 3.14 10.28 -3.18
CA PRO A 66 2.20 10.66 -2.11
C PRO A 66 0.75 10.71 -2.60
N TRP A 67 0.53 11.29 -3.77
CA TRP A 67 -0.80 11.39 -4.37
C TRP A 67 -1.35 10.03 -4.77
N PHE A 68 -0.48 9.17 -5.30
CA PHE A 68 -0.85 7.80 -5.63
C PHE A 68 -1.28 6.99 -4.40
N GLU A 69 -0.57 7.13 -3.27
CA GLU A 69 -0.93 6.52 -1.99
C GLU A 69 -2.30 7.02 -1.50
N ILE A 70 -2.54 8.33 -1.54
CA ILE A 70 -3.82 8.93 -1.13
C ILE A 70 -4.96 8.40 -2.02
N ILE A 71 -4.78 8.42 -3.34
CA ILE A 71 -5.82 7.96 -4.29
C ILE A 71 -6.13 6.48 -4.06
N CYS A 72 -5.12 5.62 -3.93
CA CYS A 72 -5.33 4.20 -3.62
C CYS A 72 -6.07 4.01 -2.29
N GLY A 73 -5.69 4.77 -1.27
CA GLY A 73 -6.37 4.75 0.02
C GLY A 73 -7.85 5.16 -0.07
N LEU A 74 -8.15 6.22 -0.81
CA LEU A 74 -9.53 6.69 -1.04
C LEU A 74 -10.35 5.69 -1.86
N LEU A 75 -9.77 5.06 -2.88
CA LEU A 75 -10.43 4.00 -3.66
C LEU A 75 -10.76 2.78 -2.78
N LEU A 76 -9.84 2.38 -1.90
CA LEU A 76 -10.09 1.32 -0.94
C LEU A 76 -11.18 1.72 0.07
N LEU A 77 -11.16 2.96 0.58
CA LEU A 77 -12.16 3.46 1.51
C LEU A 77 -13.56 3.42 0.88
N ALA A 78 -13.68 3.94 -0.34
CA ALA A 78 -14.92 3.92 -1.10
C ALA A 78 -15.35 2.50 -1.57
N GLY A 79 -14.44 1.54 -1.57
CA GLY A 79 -14.72 0.19 -2.07
C GLY A 79 -14.86 0.13 -3.59
N VAL A 80 -14.09 0.96 -4.30
CA VAL A 80 -14.05 1.01 -5.76
C VAL A 80 -12.82 0.26 -6.25
N ALA A 81 -12.99 -0.63 -7.24
CA ALA A 81 -11.90 -1.40 -7.86
C ALA A 81 -10.95 -2.08 -6.85
N VAL A 82 -11.49 -2.60 -5.73
CA VAL A 82 -10.72 -3.07 -4.56
C VAL A 82 -9.59 -4.02 -4.93
N ARG A 83 -9.83 -4.98 -5.85
CA ARG A 83 -8.80 -5.93 -6.29
C ARG A 83 -7.68 -5.27 -7.07
N GLY A 84 -8.02 -4.36 -7.99
CA GLY A 84 -7.04 -3.62 -8.79
C GLY A 84 -6.19 -2.72 -7.90
N THR A 85 -6.82 -1.98 -6.99
CA THR A 85 -6.13 -1.12 -6.04
C THR A 85 -5.24 -1.93 -5.09
N ALA A 86 -5.73 -3.05 -4.55
CA ALA A 86 -4.93 -3.93 -3.69
C ALA A 86 -3.71 -4.52 -4.44
N LEU A 87 -3.87 -4.88 -5.72
CA LEU A 87 -2.75 -5.34 -6.56
C LEU A 87 -1.71 -4.22 -6.77
N LEU A 88 -2.16 -2.99 -7.02
CA LEU A 88 -1.27 -1.83 -7.14
C LEU A 88 -0.49 -1.58 -5.84
N LEU A 89 -1.13 -1.73 -4.68
CA LEU A 89 -0.45 -1.62 -3.39
C LEU A 89 0.62 -2.69 -3.21
N VAL A 90 0.34 -3.95 -3.57
CA VAL A 90 1.35 -5.03 -3.55
C VAL A 90 2.52 -4.69 -4.47
N ALA A 91 2.22 -4.26 -5.71
CA ALA A 91 3.24 -3.89 -6.69
C ALA A 91 4.13 -2.72 -6.24
N MET A 92 3.62 -1.83 -5.40
CA MET A 92 4.36 -0.71 -4.82
C MET A 92 5.14 -1.11 -3.57
N LEU A 93 4.54 -1.91 -2.68
CA LEU A 93 5.15 -2.30 -1.40
C LEU A 93 6.35 -3.24 -1.58
N ILE A 94 6.33 -4.12 -2.58
CA ILE A 94 7.42 -5.07 -2.83
C ILE A 94 8.73 -4.35 -3.17
N PRO A 95 8.80 -3.48 -4.22
CA PRO A 95 10.04 -2.78 -4.53
C PRO A 95 10.45 -1.82 -3.40
N PHE A 96 9.50 -1.20 -2.71
CA PHE A 96 9.80 -0.37 -1.55
C PHE A 96 10.47 -1.18 -0.42
N SER A 97 9.94 -2.37 -0.10
CA SER A 97 10.55 -3.26 0.90
C SER A 97 11.95 -3.74 0.47
N ALA A 98 12.14 -4.03 -0.83
CA ALA A 98 13.45 -4.37 -1.37
C ALA A 98 14.45 -3.23 -1.18
N MET A 99 14.05 -1.98 -1.46
CA MET A 99 14.91 -0.81 -1.25
C MET A 99 15.29 -0.62 0.23
N VAL A 100 14.36 -0.83 1.16
CA VAL A 100 14.64 -0.78 2.60
C VAL A 100 15.69 -1.84 2.98
N VAL A 101 15.59 -3.05 2.45
CA VAL A 101 16.58 -4.13 2.69
C VAL A 101 17.94 -3.75 2.11
N LEU A 102 18.00 -3.29 0.86
CA LEU A 102 19.25 -2.90 0.22
C LEU A 102 19.97 -1.81 1.02
N ARG A 103 19.23 -0.78 1.43
CA ARG A 103 19.79 0.30 2.26
C ARG A 103 20.30 -0.19 3.60
N ALA A 104 19.57 -1.10 4.25
CA ALA A 104 20.01 -1.71 5.50
C ALA A 104 21.30 -2.53 5.34
N LEU A 105 21.44 -3.25 4.22
CA LEU A 105 22.67 -4.02 3.92
C LEU A 105 23.88 -3.10 3.69
N GLU A 106 23.71 -1.98 2.98
CA GLU A 106 24.75 -0.97 2.81
C GLU A 106 25.21 -0.41 4.18
N LEU A 107 24.27 0.00 5.02
CA LEU A 107 24.57 0.54 6.35
C LEU A 107 25.23 -0.51 7.27
N ARG A 108 24.83 -1.77 7.14
CA ARG A 108 25.49 -2.88 7.84
C ARG A 108 26.95 -3.06 7.42
N GLY A 109 27.22 -2.99 6.12
CA GLY A 109 28.58 -3.09 5.58
C GLY A 109 29.51 -1.97 6.05
N ALA A 110 28.95 -0.77 6.23
CA ALA A 110 29.71 0.40 6.68
C ALA A 110 29.92 0.46 8.21
N GLY A 111 28.98 -0.05 9.01
CA GLY A 111 28.98 0.18 10.47
C GLY A 111 29.07 -1.07 11.34
N GLY A 112 29.06 -2.29 10.78
CA GLY A 112 29.17 -3.55 11.55
C GLY A 112 28.02 -3.84 12.53
N LEU A 113 26.94 -3.05 12.49
CA LEU A 113 25.79 -3.20 13.39
C LEU A 113 24.96 -4.45 13.03
N PRO A 114 24.32 -5.12 14.02
CA PRO A 114 23.32 -6.15 13.73
C PRO A 114 22.19 -5.60 12.87
N PHE A 115 21.72 -6.38 11.89
CA PHE A 115 20.72 -5.95 10.90
C PHE A 115 19.47 -5.30 11.53
N CYS A 116 18.94 -5.90 12.61
CA CYS A 116 17.75 -5.38 13.31
C CYS A 116 18.00 -4.17 14.20
N ALA A 117 19.28 -3.87 14.53
CA ALA A 117 19.66 -2.68 15.29
C ALA A 117 19.83 -1.44 14.38
N ILE A 118 19.90 -1.64 13.06
CA ILE A 118 19.98 -0.54 12.09
C ILE A 118 18.62 0.17 12.10
N ALA A 119 18.64 1.47 12.36
CA ALA A 119 17.46 2.32 12.32
C ALA A 119 17.72 3.52 11.41
N PHE A 120 16.78 3.82 10.53
CA PHE A 120 16.79 4.99 9.66
C PHE A 120 15.38 5.41 9.30
N ASP A 121 15.22 6.63 8.81
CA ASP A 121 13.94 7.09 8.29
C ASP A 121 13.74 6.55 6.87
N CYS A 122 12.69 5.74 6.70
CA CYS A 122 12.36 5.14 5.39
C CYS A 122 11.47 6.02 4.52
N GLY A 123 11.11 7.23 4.97
CA GLY A 123 10.20 8.12 4.24
C GLY A 123 8.73 7.74 4.32
N CYS A 124 8.35 6.85 5.25
CA CYS A 124 6.95 6.41 5.39
C CYS A 124 6.12 7.32 6.32
N GLY A 125 6.70 8.42 6.80
CA GLY A 125 6.04 9.32 7.76
C GLY A 125 6.05 8.82 9.22
N THR A 126 6.71 7.69 9.50
CA THR A 126 6.84 7.13 10.86
C THR A 126 8.14 7.55 11.55
N GLY A 127 8.99 8.34 10.86
CA GLY A 127 10.31 8.75 11.35
C GLY A 127 11.33 7.61 11.38
N VAL A 128 12.34 7.74 12.24
CA VAL A 128 13.41 6.74 12.37
C VAL A 128 12.89 5.49 13.07
N VAL A 129 12.93 4.37 12.36
CA VAL A 129 12.46 3.07 12.87
C VAL A 129 13.48 1.96 12.60
N PRO A 130 13.56 0.93 13.49
CA PRO A 130 14.38 -0.25 13.23
C PRO A 130 13.92 -0.98 11.96
N VAL A 131 14.88 -1.42 11.14
CA VAL A 131 14.63 -2.11 9.86
C VAL A 131 13.71 -3.32 10.02
N CYS A 132 13.96 -4.17 11.02
CA CYS A 132 13.16 -5.38 11.23
C CYS A 132 11.69 -5.04 11.51
N ARG A 133 11.41 -4.02 12.31
CA ARG A 133 10.04 -3.54 12.56
C ARG A 133 9.39 -3.10 11.25
N LYS A 134 10.11 -2.31 10.44
CA LYS A 134 9.59 -1.82 9.17
C LYS A 134 9.28 -2.93 8.18
N LEU A 135 10.13 -3.93 8.10
CA LEU A 135 9.90 -5.09 7.23
C LEU A 135 8.68 -5.91 7.68
N VAL A 136 8.48 -6.07 8.98
CA VAL A 136 7.27 -6.74 9.53
C VAL A 136 6.02 -5.94 9.16
N GLU A 137 6.01 -4.62 9.38
CA GLU A 137 4.89 -3.74 9.01
C GLU A 137 4.56 -3.86 7.51
N ASN A 138 5.56 -3.75 6.65
CA ASN A 138 5.37 -3.89 5.19
C ASN A 138 4.87 -5.27 4.80
N THR A 139 5.40 -6.34 5.41
CA THR A 139 4.97 -7.72 5.14
C THR A 139 3.49 -7.90 5.50
N VAL A 140 3.05 -7.37 6.65
CA VAL A 140 1.64 -7.41 7.04
C VAL A 140 0.77 -6.67 6.01
N LEU A 141 1.19 -5.48 5.56
CA LEU A 141 0.45 -4.72 4.54
C LEU A 141 0.40 -5.47 3.20
N VAL A 142 1.49 -6.11 2.78
CA VAL A 142 1.51 -6.96 1.57
C VAL A 142 0.57 -8.14 1.72
N CYS A 143 0.60 -8.86 2.85
CA CYS A 143 -0.28 -10.00 3.11
C CYS A 143 -1.75 -9.59 3.11
N LEU A 144 -2.11 -8.48 3.76
CA LEU A 144 -3.48 -7.96 3.76
C LEU A 144 -3.94 -7.54 2.36
N SER A 145 -3.07 -6.87 1.60
CA SER A 145 -3.36 -6.46 0.23
C SER A 145 -3.53 -7.68 -0.69
N ALA A 146 -2.62 -8.65 -0.62
CA ALA A 146 -2.70 -9.90 -1.38
C ALA A 146 -3.96 -10.70 -1.03
N TRP A 147 -4.31 -10.74 0.25
CA TRP A 147 -5.56 -11.38 0.67
C TRP A 147 -6.79 -10.69 0.07
N LEU A 148 -6.85 -9.34 0.02
CA LEU A 148 -7.94 -8.61 -0.64
C LEU A 148 -8.02 -8.88 -2.15
N VAL A 149 -6.89 -9.11 -2.82
CA VAL A 149 -6.87 -9.53 -4.23
C VAL A 149 -7.58 -10.88 -4.40
N CYS A 150 -7.33 -11.83 -3.49
CA CYS A 150 -7.88 -13.20 -3.54
C CYS A 150 -9.30 -13.29 -2.98
N ALA A 151 -9.75 -12.34 -2.15
CA ALA A 151 -11.04 -12.38 -1.51
C ALA A 151 -12.20 -12.42 -2.52
N ARG A 152 -13.12 -13.38 -2.30
CA ARG A 152 -14.29 -13.54 -3.18
C ARG A 152 -15.29 -12.43 -2.88
N ARG A 153 -15.48 -11.49 -3.82
CA ARG A 153 -16.50 -10.41 -3.88
C ARG A 153 -16.80 -9.76 -2.51
N PRO A 154 -16.07 -8.73 -2.12
CA PRO A 154 -16.42 -7.96 -0.92
C PRO A 154 -17.80 -7.31 -1.12
N ARG A 155 -18.81 -7.75 -0.34
CA ARG A 155 -20.22 -7.30 -0.48
C ARG A 155 -20.43 -5.82 -0.13
N LEU A 156 -19.54 -5.24 0.67
CA LEU A 156 -19.59 -3.82 1.10
C LEU A 156 -18.77 -2.91 0.16
N CYS A 157 -18.95 -3.02 -1.15
CA CYS A 157 -18.25 -2.22 -2.14
C CYS A 157 -19.24 -1.51 -3.06
N VAL A 158 -18.97 -0.24 -3.37
CA VAL A 158 -19.78 0.54 -4.30
C VAL A 158 -19.65 0.00 -5.73
N ARG A 159 -18.40 -0.37 -6.14
CA ARG A 159 -18.10 -1.07 -7.41
C ARG A 159 -16.85 -1.94 -7.25
N PRO A 160 -17.00 -3.27 -7.15
CA PRO A 160 -15.84 -4.15 -6.92
C PRO A 160 -14.91 -4.27 -8.12
N THR A 161 -15.40 -3.99 -9.34
CA THR A 161 -14.63 -4.00 -10.60
C THR A 161 -15.02 -2.82 -11.46
N LEU A 162 -14.04 -2.15 -12.07
CA LEU A 162 -14.28 -1.06 -13.04
C LEU A 162 -14.67 -1.60 -14.42
N ILE A 163 -14.30 -2.85 -14.73
CA ILE A 163 -14.60 -3.52 -15.99
C ILE A 163 -15.68 -4.56 -15.69
N ALA A 164 -16.94 -4.19 -15.81
CA ALA A 164 -18.00 -5.16 -15.99
C ALA A 164 -17.97 -5.60 -17.46
N PRO A 165 -17.88 -6.89 -17.80
CA PRO A 165 -18.20 -7.31 -19.18
C PRO A 165 -19.65 -6.87 -19.44
N SER A 166 -19.85 -6.07 -20.50
CA SER A 166 -21.18 -5.78 -21.04
C SER A 166 -21.86 -7.12 -21.29
N ALA A 167 -22.99 -7.36 -20.67
CA ALA A 167 -23.81 -8.51 -21.01
C ALA A 167 -24.14 -8.41 -22.51
N PRO A 168 -23.99 -9.48 -23.30
CA PRO A 168 -24.47 -9.48 -24.67
C PRO A 168 -25.99 -9.32 -24.64
N GLU A 169 -26.51 -8.35 -25.41
CA GLU A 169 -27.95 -8.22 -25.71
C GLU A 169 -28.48 -9.40 -26.49
#